data_5cb3d3526ba53dd797682b0c22510b8c
#
_entry.id   5cb3d3526ba53dd797682b0c22510b8c
#
_cell.length_a   1.000
_cell.length_b   1.000
_cell.length_c   1.000
_cell.angle_alpha   90.00
_cell.angle_beta   90.00
_cell.angle_gamma   90.00
#
_symmetry.space_group_name_H-M   'P 1'
#
loop_
_entity.id
_entity.type
_entity.pdbx_description
1 polymer ?
#
loop_
_entity_poly.entity_id
_entity_poly.type
_entity_poly.pdbx_seq_one_letter_code
_entity_poly.pdbx_strand_id
1 'polypeptide(L)'
;MTGKFMTIDNIPVELTGEEKNLLEVIRRTGIELPTFCYYSELSVYGACRMCMVEDDRGNIHAACSTPPKTGMTIYTNTSRLRKYRRNILELLLANHCRDCTTCEKSSDCKLQQLAQRFHITGVRFPNAQTKPDPDCSSPCISIDHSKCILCGDCVRMCNEVQHVGAIDFAYRGAKMVVSPAFGRPMAESGCVGCGQCAAVCPTGAIVIKKDTERLWEDLADSNTRVIAQIAPAVRTGVSKTFNEKYGDLAMGKLVAALRRMGFDKVFDTSTSADLTVLEESSEFLERLETGGKLPLYTSCCPAWIRFAETRHPEILENISTCRSPMEMFGSVIKEYFGNCGKRVVSVAIMPCTAKKFEAMRDEFRDKNGTPYVDYVITSQEIIQMIRQSGIRFDELEPEAVSMPFGMSSGAGLIFGASGGFTEAVLRRLSDDKSAGAIRSIANSGVRDIAGLKECSITHNGEEIKIAIVSGLENTDKLIHRIEEGEVSYHMVEVMACPGGCVSGAGQPFAKSGERRQRSESLYRNDRMCLIRRSEENPLMEELYSGILKDRTHELLHVDYVK
;
A
#
# COMPACT_ATOMS: atom_id res chain seq x y z
N MET A 1 -13.48 -39.72 -17.11
CA MET A 1 -13.88 -38.35 -16.70
C MET A 1 -14.05 -37.55 -17.97
N THR A 2 -15.29 -37.24 -18.35
CA THR A 2 -15.56 -36.38 -19.50
C THR A 2 -15.26 -34.93 -19.09
N GLY A 3 -14.08 -34.43 -19.48
CA GLY A 3 -13.70 -33.04 -19.21
C GLY A 3 -14.69 -32.07 -19.85
N LYS A 4 -14.97 -30.96 -19.16
CA LYS A 4 -15.81 -29.88 -19.70
C LYS A 4 -14.90 -28.98 -20.55
N PHE A 5 -15.13 -28.92 -21.86
CA PHE A 5 -14.32 -28.12 -22.79
C PHE A 5 -15.13 -27.00 -23.41
N MET A 6 -14.46 -25.90 -23.71
CA MET A 6 -14.89 -24.86 -24.63
C MET A 6 -13.79 -24.62 -25.69
N THR A 7 -14.12 -23.90 -26.76
CA THR A 7 -13.15 -23.59 -27.83
C THR A 7 -12.82 -22.10 -27.84
N ILE A 8 -11.52 -21.76 -27.81
CA ILE A 8 -11.02 -20.40 -27.90
C ILE A 8 -10.08 -20.30 -29.10
N ASP A 9 -10.41 -19.47 -30.10
CA ASP A 9 -9.63 -19.30 -31.34
C ASP A 9 -9.25 -20.65 -31.99
N ASN A 10 -10.21 -21.58 -32.07
CA ASN A 10 -10.10 -22.95 -32.58
C ASN A 10 -9.27 -23.92 -31.71
N ILE A 11 -8.89 -23.53 -30.49
CA ILE A 11 -8.16 -24.38 -29.56
C ILE A 11 -9.11 -24.86 -28.47
N PRO A 12 -9.23 -26.18 -28.21
CA PRO A 12 -10.03 -26.68 -27.11
C PRO A 12 -9.35 -26.36 -25.77
N VAL A 13 -10.12 -25.84 -24.82
CA VAL A 13 -9.66 -25.43 -23.49
C VAL A 13 -10.53 -26.09 -22.44
N GLU A 14 -9.91 -26.78 -21.50
CA GLU A 14 -10.62 -27.43 -20.39
C GLU A 14 -11.07 -26.38 -19.35
N LEU A 15 -12.31 -26.53 -18.87
CA LEU A 15 -12.88 -25.73 -17.81
C LEU A 15 -12.69 -26.46 -16.48
N THR A 16 -12.13 -25.77 -15.49
CA THR A 16 -11.98 -26.30 -14.11
C THR A 16 -13.30 -26.25 -13.33
N GLY A 17 -14.20 -25.35 -13.74
CA GLY A 17 -15.48 -25.10 -13.05
C GLY A 17 -15.38 -24.01 -11.96
N GLU A 18 -14.20 -23.46 -11.73
CA GLU A 18 -13.94 -22.39 -10.77
C GLU A 18 -13.90 -21.00 -11.42
N GLU A 19 -13.88 -20.95 -12.76
CA GLU A 19 -13.74 -19.71 -13.50
C GLU A 19 -15.00 -18.84 -13.40
N LYS A 20 -14.83 -17.62 -12.96
CA LYS A 20 -15.94 -16.65 -12.79
C LYS A 20 -16.44 -16.10 -14.14
N ASN A 21 -15.57 -16.01 -15.13
CA ASN A 21 -15.89 -15.39 -16.42
C ASN A 21 -14.95 -15.88 -17.55
N LEU A 22 -15.33 -15.58 -18.80
CA LEU A 22 -14.54 -15.93 -19.99
C LEU A 22 -13.14 -15.30 -19.98
N LEU A 23 -12.98 -14.12 -19.39
CA LEU A 23 -11.68 -13.43 -19.37
C LEU A 23 -10.62 -14.23 -18.60
N GLU A 24 -11.00 -14.89 -17.50
CA GLU A 24 -10.09 -15.75 -16.73
C GLU A 24 -9.66 -16.96 -17.55
N VAL A 25 -10.59 -17.62 -18.24
CA VAL A 25 -10.28 -18.74 -19.14
C VAL A 25 -9.32 -18.31 -20.25
N ILE A 26 -9.61 -17.19 -20.92
CA ILE A 26 -8.79 -16.66 -22.01
C ILE A 26 -7.38 -16.33 -21.53
N ARG A 27 -7.23 -15.67 -20.38
CA ARG A 27 -5.92 -15.32 -19.83
C ARG A 27 -5.09 -16.54 -19.47
N ARG A 28 -5.72 -17.64 -19.04
CA ARG A 28 -5.04 -18.90 -18.75
C ARG A 28 -4.44 -19.54 -20.01
N THR A 29 -4.98 -19.28 -21.20
CA THR A 29 -4.40 -19.74 -22.46
C THR A 29 -3.23 -18.89 -22.97
N GLY A 30 -2.78 -17.89 -22.21
CA GLY A 30 -1.69 -16.97 -22.60
C GLY A 30 -2.14 -15.80 -23.47
N ILE A 31 -3.44 -15.68 -23.77
CA ILE A 31 -3.98 -14.54 -24.55
C ILE A 31 -4.21 -13.35 -23.63
N GLU A 32 -3.49 -12.27 -23.86
CA GLU A 32 -3.68 -11.00 -23.17
C GLU A 32 -4.84 -10.20 -23.77
N LEU A 33 -6.07 -10.46 -23.32
CA LEU A 33 -7.24 -9.70 -23.73
C LEU A 33 -7.27 -8.33 -23.02
N PRO A 34 -7.36 -7.20 -23.76
CA PRO A 34 -7.29 -5.87 -23.15
C PRO A 34 -8.50 -5.55 -22.29
N THR A 35 -8.28 -4.85 -21.17
CA THR A 35 -9.33 -4.37 -20.25
C THR A 35 -8.91 -3.04 -19.65
N PHE A 36 -9.86 -2.18 -19.26
CA PHE A 36 -9.63 -1.02 -18.39
C PHE A 36 -10.37 -1.17 -17.05
N CYS A 37 -11.63 -1.58 -17.07
CA CYS A 37 -12.52 -1.61 -15.92
C CYS A 37 -12.63 -2.99 -15.23
N TYR A 38 -11.66 -3.87 -15.42
CA TYR A 38 -11.63 -5.18 -14.77
C TYR A 38 -10.42 -5.32 -13.87
N TYR A 39 -10.69 -5.54 -12.62
CA TYR A 39 -9.76 -5.87 -11.57
C TYR A 39 -10.29 -7.08 -10.80
N SER A 40 -9.49 -8.11 -10.58
CA SER A 40 -9.96 -9.40 -10.01
C SER A 40 -10.52 -9.28 -8.59
N GLU A 41 -10.15 -8.24 -7.88
CA GLU A 41 -10.53 -7.97 -6.49
C GLU A 41 -11.72 -7.00 -6.37
N LEU A 42 -12.24 -6.52 -7.50
CA LEU A 42 -13.39 -5.62 -7.55
C LEU A 42 -14.58 -6.32 -8.24
N SER A 43 -15.77 -5.83 -7.97
CA SER A 43 -16.99 -6.26 -8.67
C SER A 43 -16.85 -6.11 -10.18
N VAL A 44 -17.60 -6.89 -10.95
CA VAL A 44 -17.59 -6.82 -12.41
C VAL A 44 -18.40 -5.60 -12.86
N TYR A 45 -17.74 -4.66 -13.55
CA TYR A 45 -18.38 -3.43 -14.03
C TYR A 45 -18.78 -3.45 -15.50
N GLY A 46 -17.93 -4.02 -16.39
CA GLY A 46 -18.26 -4.22 -17.81
C GLY A 46 -18.36 -2.95 -18.65
N ALA A 47 -17.95 -1.77 -18.14
CA ALA A 47 -18.17 -0.47 -18.80
C ALA A 47 -17.25 -0.21 -19.99
N CYS A 48 -15.95 -0.59 -19.94
CA CYS A 48 -14.96 -0.20 -20.95
C CYS A 48 -15.10 -0.88 -22.30
N ARG A 49 -15.77 -2.03 -22.38
CA ARG A 49 -15.98 -2.83 -23.58
C ARG A 49 -14.73 -3.22 -24.37
N MET A 50 -13.55 -3.17 -23.77
CA MET A 50 -12.30 -3.57 -24.43
C MET A 50 -12.13 -5.09 -24.52
N CYS A 51 -12.72 -5.84 -23.59
CA CYS A 51 -12.63 -7.31 -23.51
C CYS A 51 -13.64 -8.05 -24.38
N MET A 52 -14.20 -7.42 -25.41
CA MET A 52 -15.21 -8.05 -26.27
C MET A 52 -14.62 -9.25 -27.02
N VAL A 53 -15.39 -10.35 -27.08
CA VAL A 53 -15.14 -11.58 -27.84
C VAL A 53 -16.35 -11.86 -28.74
N GLU A 54 -16.19 -12.65 -29.78
CA GLU A 54 -17.23 -13.01 -30.73
C GLU A 54 -17.51 -14.52 -30.64
N ASP A 55 -18.77 -14.93 -30.59
CA ASP A 55 -19.13 -16.35 -30.65
C ASP A 55 -19.22 -16.87 -32.09
N ASP A 56 -19.44 -18.19 -32.26
CA ASP A 56 -19.59 -18.85 -33.54
C ASP A 56 -20.81 -18.39 -34.35
N ARG A 57 -21.76 -17.69 -33.72
CA ARG A 57 -22.94 -17.09 -34.35
C ARG A 57 -22.76 -15.62 -34.68
N GLY A 58 -21.59 -15.05 -34.41
CA GLY A 58 -21.28 -13.64 -34.64
C GLY A 58 -21.81 -12.69 -33.56
N ASN A 59 -22.29 -13.18 -32.39
CA ASN A 59 -22.67 -12.32 -31.29
C ASN A 59 -21.44 -11.86 -30.52
N ILE A 60 -21.48 -10.64 -30.02
CA ILE A 60 -20.39 -10.03 -29.26
C ILE A 60 -20.70 -10.07 -27.77
N HIS A 61 -19.76 -10.61 -26.99
CA HIS A 61 -19.85 -10.77 -25.53
C HIS A 61 -18.73 -10.02 -24.82
N ALA A 62 -19.02 -9.46 -23.64
CA ALA A 62 -17.98 -8.90 -22.77
C ALA A 62 -17.37 -10.04 -21.93
N ALA A 63 -16.14 -10.43 -22.24
CA ALA A 63 -15.49 -11.58 -21.60
C ALA A 63 -15.41 -11.47 -20.07
N CYS A 64 -15.26 -10.26 -19.51
CA CYS A 64 -15.18 -10.02 -18.07
C CYS A 64 -16.49 -10.27 -17.31
N SER A 65 -17.65 -10.28 -18.00
CA SER A 65 -18.98 -10.43 -17.37
C SER A 65 -19.77 -11.64 -17.89
N THR A 66 -19.20 -12.41 -18.81
CA THR A 66 -19.87 -13.58 -19.39
C THR A 66 -19.30 -14.84 -18.75
N PRO A 67 -20.12 -15.69 -18.09
CA PRO A 67 -19.66 -16.97 -17.54
C PRO A 67 -19.29 -17.95 -18.67
N PRO A 68 -18.24 -18.76 -18.51
CA PRO A 68 -17.88 -19.80 -19.46
C PRO A 68 -18.93 -20.92 -19.48
N LYS A 69 -19.15 -21.52 -20.65
CA LYS A 69 -20.08 -22.66 -20.81
C LYS A 69 -19.41 -23.78 -21.62
N THR A 70 -19.67 -25.03 -21.23
CA THR A 70 -19.22 -26.21 -21.98
C THR A 70 -19.79 -26.17 -23.41
N GLY A 71 -18.95 -26.45 -24.38
CA GLY A 71 -19.29 -26.44 -25.82
C GLY A 71 -19.34 -25.03 -26.45
N MET A 72 -19.11 -23.98 -25.68
CA MET A 72 -19.07 -22.61 -26.23
C MET A 72 -17.83 -22.43 -27.10
N THR A 73 -17.98 -21.82 -28.27
CA THR A 73 -16.89 -21.42 -29.17
C THR A 73 -16.81 -19.90 -29.20
N ILE A 74 -15.63 -19.36 -28.94
CA ILE A 74 -15.37 -17.91 -28.98
C ILE A 74 -14.10 -17.60 -29.75
N TYR A 75 -14.08 -16.42 -30.36
CA TYR A 75 -12.97 -15.82 -31.07
C TYR A 75 -12.53 -14.54 -30.36
N THR A 76 -11.22 -14.38 -30.13
CA THR A 76 -10.69 -13.23 -29.39
C THR A 76 -10.19 -12.12 -30.30
N ASN A 77 -9.91 -12.41 -31.59
CA ASN A 77 -9.20 -11.50 -32.49
C ASN A 77 -9.70 -11.53 -33.96
N THR A 78 -11.01 -11.33 -34.17
CA THR A 78 -11.56 -11.18 -35.52
C THR A 78 -11.30 -9.75 -36.07
N SER A 79 -11.44 -9.56 -37.39
CA SER A 79 -11.34 -8.23 -38.01
C SER A 79 -12.36 -7.24 -37.44
N ARG A 80 -13.57 -7.73 -37.11
CA ARG A 80 -14.63 -6.96 -36.46
C ARG A 80 -14.25 -6.51 -35.06
N LEU A 81 -13.68 -7.40 -34.24
CA LEU A 81 -13.22 -7.08 -32.88
C LEU A 81 -12.05 -6.09 -32.89
N ARG A 82 -11.09 -6.23 -33.83
CA ARG A 82 -10.02 -5.24 -34.00
C ARG A 82 -10.55 -3.84 -34.30
N LYS A 83 -11.50 -3.74 -35.24
CA LYS A 83 -12.16 -2.46 -35.57
C LYS A 83 -12.91 -1.90 -34.37
N TYR A 84 -13.58 -2.76 -33.61
CA TYR A 84 -14.34 -2.40 -32.42
C TYR A 84 -13.41 -1.78 -31.36
N ARG A 85 -12.30 -2.46 -31.01
CA ARG A 85 -11.33 -1.98 -30.02
C ARG A 85 -10.67 -0.67 -30.45
N ARG A 86 -10.33 -0.53 -31.75
CA ARG A 86 -9.80 0.74 -32.27
C ARG A 86 -10.78 1.89 -32.09
N ASN A 87 -12.03 1.70 -32.40
CA ASN A 87 -13.06 2.73 -32.24
C ASN A 87 -13.20 3.14 -30.76
N ILE A 88 -13.21 2.18 -29.83
CA ILE A 88 -13.27 2.48 -28.39
C ILE A 88 -12.04 3.28 -27.95
N LEU A 89 -10.83 2.88 -28.37
CA LEU A 89 -9.60 3.60 -28.03
C LEU A 89 -9.61 5.03 -28.58
N GLU A 90 -10.06 5.24 -29.80
CA GLU A 90 -10.18 6.58 -30.39
C GLU A 90 -11.20 7.44 -29.63
N LEU A 91 -12.34 6.87 -29.17
CA LEU A 91 -13.32 7.57 -28.35
C LEU A 91 -12.74 7.96 -26.97
N LEU A 92 -11.99 7.06 -26.34
CA LEU A 92 -11.31 7.36 -25.08
C LEU A 92 -10.26 8.46 -25.26
N LEU A 93 -9.45 8.38 -26.33
CA LEU A 93 -8.43 9.38 -26.64
C LEU A 93 -9.02 10.73 -27.07
N ALA A 94 -10.23 10.75 -27.64
CA ALA A 94 -10.91 12.01 -27.99
C ALA A 94 -11.20 12.86 -26.75
N ASN A 95 -11.50 12.22 -25.61
CA ASN A 95 -11.81 12.90 -24.36
C ASN A 95 -10.61 12.96 -23.39
N HIS A 96 -9.41 12.58 -23.83
CA HIS A 96 -8.19 12.54 -23.05
C HIS A 96 -7.22 13.65 -23.51
N CYS A 97 -6.50 14.29 -22.60
CA CYS A 97 -5.57 15.39 -22.93
C CYS A 97 -4.46 15.01 -23.92
N ARG A 98 -4.00 13.75 -23.90
CA ARG A 98 -2.93 13.19 -24.75
C ARG A 98 -1.54 13.79 -24.56
N ASP A 99 -1.29 14.55 -23.49
CA ASP A 99 0.00 15.17 -23.16
C ASP A 99 0.93 14.14 -22.48
N CYS A 100 1.21 13.05 -23.22
CA CYS A 100 1.91 11.89 -22.66
C CYS A 100 3.35 12.18 -22.22
N THR A 101 4.04 13.12 -22.88
CA THR A 101 5.45 13.45 -22.58
C THR A 101 5.63 14.13 -21.22
N THR A 102 4.61 14.82 -20.75
CA THR A 102 4.58 15.51 -19.44
C THR A 102 3.71 14.81 -18.41
N CYS A 103 3.14 13.66 -18.76
CA CYS A 103 2.23 12.92 -17.89
C CYS A 103 3.02 12.08 -16.87
N GLU A 104 2.63 12.16 -15.61
CA GLU A 104 3.19 11.35 -14.50
C GLU A 104 3.12 9.84 -14.73
N LYS A 105 2.16 9.37 -15.54
CA LYS A 105 1.94 7.96 -15.89
C LYS A 105 2.60 7.59 -17.22
N SER A 106 3.41 8.47 -17.82
CA SER A 106 4.11 8.18 -19.08
C SER A 106 4.93 6.89 -18.95
N SER A 107 4.94 6.08 -20.01
CA SER A 107 5.51 4.71 -20.05
C SER A 107 4.79 3.62 -19.23
N ASP A 108 4.03 3.97 -18.19
CA ASP A 108 3.23 3.03 -17.38
C ASP A 108 1.71 3.29 -17.50
N CYS A 109 1.28 3.90 -18.58
CA CYS A 109 -0.12 4.19 -18.87
C CYS A 109 -0.74 3.11 -19.75
N LYS A 110 -1.76 2.42 -19.23
CA LYS A 110 -2.44 1.35 -19.98
C LYS A 110 -3.14 1.85 -21.24
N LEU A 111 -3.65 3.10 -21.23
CA LEU A 111 -4.24 3.71 -22.43
C LEU A 111 -3.18 3.95 -23.52
N GLN A 112 -2.00 4.46 -23.14
CA GLN A 112 -0.88 4.68 -24.06
C GLN A 112 -0.39 3.35 -24.67
N GLN A 113 -0.18 2.32 -23.83
CA GLN A 113 0.24 0.98 -24.26
C GLN A 113 -0.75 0.36 -25.25
N LEU A 114 -2.06 0.47 -24.97
CA LEU A 114 -3.08 -0.06 -25.88
C LEU A 114 -3.21 0.78 -27.16
N ALA A 115 -3.06 2.10 -27.09
CA ALA A 115 -3.04 2.94 -28.30
C ALA A 115 -1.88 2.54 -29.23
N GLN A 116 -0.69 2.29 -28.68
CA GLN A 116 0.45 1.77 -29.45
C GLN A 116 0.18 0.36 -29.99
N ARG A 117 -0.30 -0.58 -29.16
CA ARG A 117 -0.61 -1.96 -29.55
C ARG A 117 -1.62 -2.05 -30.70
N PHE A 118 -2.63 -1.17 -30.72
CA PHE A 118 -3.65 -1.11 -31.77
C PHE A 118 -3.32 -0.12 -32.90
N HIS A 119 -2.11 0.44 -32.89
CA HIS A 119 -1.59 1.35 -33.91
C HIS A 119 -2.55 2.52 -34.17
N ILE A 120 -2.94 3.25 -33.11
CA ILE A 120 -3.75 4.45 -33.22
C ILE A 120 -2.85 5.63 -33.57
N THR A 121 -2.92 6.10 -34.81
CA THR A 121 -2.11 7.22 -35.33
C THR A 121 -2.87 8.54 -35.41
N GLY A 122 -4.19 8.51 -35.24
CA GLY A 122 -5.06 9.66 -35.28
C GLY A 122 -6.35 9.41 -34.53
N VAL A 123 -7.03 10.47 -34.12
CA VAL A 123 -8.32 10.44 -33.42
C VAL A 123 -9.35 11.16 -34.26
N ARG A 124 -10.35 10.42 -34.75
CA ARG A 124 -11.40 10.93 -35.67
C ARG A 124 -12.51 11.69 -34.94
N PHE A 125 -12.68 11.44 -33.65
CA PHE A 125 -13.80 12.01 -32.88
C PHE A 125 -13.40 13.32 -32.21
N PRO A 126 -14.29 14.34 -32.17
CA PRO A 126 -14.05 15.57 -31.44
C PRO A 126 -14.12 15.33 -29.92
N ASN A 127 -13.44 16.18 -29.16
CA ASN A 127 -13.63 16.22 -27.71
C ASN A 127 -15.01 16.82 -27.39
N ALA A 128 -15.84 16.08 -26.66
CA ALA A 128 -17.19 16.50 -26.28
C ALA A 128 -17.29 16.83 -24.76
N GLN A 129 -16.19 16.70 -23.99
CA GLN A 129 -16.23 16.86 -22.54
C GLN A 129 -15.65 18.20 -22.10
N THR A 130 -16.36 18.86 -21.18
CA THR A 130 -15.82 19.95 -20.37
C THR A 130 -15.41 19.37 -19.02
N LYS A 131 -14.15 19.50 -18.67
CA LYS A 131 -13.62 18.92 -17.43
C LYS A 131 -13.16 20.03 -16.48
N PRO A 132 -13.36 19.86 -15.16
CA PRO A 132 -12.86 20.82 -14.17
C PRO A 132 -11.34 20.80 -14.13
N ASP A 133 -10.76 21.84 -13.52
CA ASP A 133 -9.34 21.93 -13.24
C ASP A 133 -8.88 20.78 -12.33
N PRO A 134 -7.58 20.44 -12.36
CA PRO A 134 -7.03 19.42 -11.47
C PRO A 134 -7.19 19.76 -9.99
N ASP A 135 -7.56 18.79 -9.17
CA ASP A 135 -7.60 18.91 -7.72
C ASP A 135 -6.29 18.38 -7.11
N CYS A 136 -5.49 19.30 -6.56
CA CYS A 136 -4.24 19.02 -5.86
C CYS A 136 -4.34 19.33 -4.35
N SER A 137 -5.53 19.46 -3.79
CA SER A 137 -5.76 19.84 -2.40
C SER A 137 -5.32 18.76 -1.40
N SER A 138 -5.46 17.46 -1.73
CA SER A 138 -5.03 16.38 -0.87
C SER A 138 -3.50 16.33 -0.73
N PRO A 139 -2.95 16.04 0.47
CA PRO A 139 -1.52 15.79 0.63
C PRO A 139 -1.04 14.47 0.01
N CYS A 140 -1.95 13.53 -0.24
CA CYS A 140 -1.61 12.16 -0.65
C CYS A 140 -1.71 11.94 -2.16
N ILE A 141 -2.72 12.50 -2.81
CA ILE A 141 -3.04 12.27 -4.22
C ILE A 141 -3.45 13.57 -4.93
N SER A 142 -3.30 13.56 -6.25
CA SER A 142 -3.85 14.60 -7.14
C SER A 142 -4.80 13.96 -8.14
N ILE A 143 -5.88 14.66 -8.51
CA ILE A 143 -6.88 14.22 -9.49
C ILE A 143 -6.88 15.17 -10.68
N ASP A 144 -6.58 14.65 -11.87
CA ASP A 144 -6.68 15.36 -13.14
C ASP A 144 -7.77 14.73 -14.01
N HIS A 145 -8.89 15.41 -14.06
CA HIS A 145 -10.07 14.93 -14.80
C HIS A 145 -9.85 14.85 -16.31
N SER A 146 -8.90 15.62 -16.86
CA SER A 146 -8.56 15.61 -18.30
C SER A 146 -7.97 14.26 -18.74
N LYS A 147 -7.44 13.48 -17.79
CA LYS A 147 -6.84 12.15 -17.99
C LYS A 147 -7.78 10.99 -17.63
N CYS A 148 -8.99 11.29 -17.13
CA CYS A 148 -9.93 10.28 -16.68
C CYS A 148 -10.68 9.64 -17.86
N ILE A 149 -10.68 8.28 -17.92
CA ILE A 149 -11.43 7.48 -18.89
C ILE A 149 -12.74 6.88 -18.33
N LEU A 150 -13.14 7.28 -17.13
CA LEU A 150 -14.38 6.86 -16.47
C LEU A 150 -14.51 5.32 -16.33
N CYS A 151 -13.41 4.61 -16.07
CA CYS A 151 -13.43 3.16 -15.91
C CYS A 151 -14.09 2.68 -14.61
N GLY A 152 -14.15 3.53 -13.59
CA GLY A 152 -14.79 3.24 -12.30
C GLY A 152 -13.96 2.40 -11.32
N ASP A 153 -12.72 2.02 -11.65
CA ASP A 153 -11.90 1.21 -10.76
C ASP A 153 -11.60 1.92 -9.43
N CYS A 154 -11.30 3.22 -9.48
CA CYS A 154 -11.02 4.02 -8.29
C CYS A 154 -12.26 4.19 -7.39
N VAL A 155 -13.44 4.37 -7.97
CA VAL A 155 -14.72 4.47 -7.24
C VAL A 155 -15.00 3.17 -6.52
N ARG A 156 -14.94 2.04 -7.22
CA ARG A 156 -15.16 0.72 -6.63
C ARG A 156 -14.11 0.35 -5.57
N MET A 157 -12.84 0.69 -5.82
CA MET A 157 -11.79 0.50 -4.83
C MET A 157 -12.07 1.29 -3.54
N CYS A 158 -12.55 2.54 -3.67
CA CYS A 158 -12.89 3.38 -2.53
C CYS A 158 -14.13 2.89 -1.77
N ASN A 159 -15.13 2.36 -2.50
CA ASN A 159 -16.39 1.92 -1.91
C ASN A 159 -16.36 0.45 -1.45
N GLU A 160 -15.84 -0.47 -2.28
CA GLU A 160 -15.97 -1.92 -2.05
C GLU A 160 -14.84 -2.47 -1.17
N VAL A 161 -13.61 -1.93 -1.26
CA VAL A 161 -12.45 -2.45 -0.54
C VAL A 161 -12.07 -1.58 0.65
N GLN A 162 -12.15 -0.25 0.47
CA GLN A 162 -11.78 0.69 1.53
C GLN A 162 -12.99 1.19 2.33
N HIS A 163 -14.20 0.98 1.87
CA HIS A 163 -15.45 1.40 2.52
C HIS A 163 -15.46 2.88 2.95
N VAL A 164 -14.68 3.71 2.28
CA VAL A 164 -14.54 5.14 2.60
C VAL A 164 -15.57 5.99 1.86
N GLY A 165 -15.83 5.69 0.58
CA GLY A 165 -16.80 6.42 -0.22
C GLY A 165 -16.45 7.89 -0.49
N ALA A 166 -15.15 8.24 -0.47
CA ALA A 166 -14.71 9.63 -0.64
C ALA A 166 -14.91 10.18 -2.05
N ILE A 167 -14.96 9.30 -3.06
CA ILE A 167 -15.15 9.67 -4.48
C ILE A 167 -16.21 8.79 -5.13
N ASP A 168 -17.00 9.39 -6.01
CA ASP A 168 -17.99 8.68 -6.83
C ASP A 168 -18.16 9.39 -8.17
N PHE A 169 -18.99 8.83 -9.06
CA PHE A 169 -19.40 9.48 -10.28
C PHE A 169 -20.33 10.65 -9.98
N ALA A 170 -19.91 11.85 -10.38
CA ALA A 170 -20.71 13.06 -10.30
C ALA A 170 -21.19 13.48 -11.69
N TYR A 171 -22.39 14.07 -11.75
CA TYR A 171 -23.05 14.50 -12.99
C TYR A 171 -23.37 13.34 -13.94
N ARG A 172 -23.64 13.65 -15.22
CA ARG A 172 -23.97 12.67 -16.27
C ARG A 172 -23.64 13.19 -17.67
N GLY A 173 -23.55 12.27 -18.63
CA GLY A 173 -23.23 12.59 -20.02
C GLY A 173 -21.84 13.19 -20.16
N ALA A 174 -21.70 14.25 -20.96
CA ALA A 174 -20.41 14.91 -21.22
C ALA A 174 -19.81 15.60 -19.99
N LYS A 175 -20.60 15.86 -18.96
CA LYS A 175 -20.16 16.49 -17.69
C LYS A 175 -19.75 15.47 -16.62
N MET A 176 -19.88 14.14 -16.88
CA MET A 176 -19.55 13.12 -15.89
C MET A 176 -18.08 13.18 -15.50
N VAL A 177 -17.82 13.20 -14.20
CA VAL A 177 -16.49 13.17 -13.60
C VAL A 177 -16.49 12.24 -12.39
N VAL A 178 -15.31 11.85 -11.93
CA VAL A 178 -15.11 11.19 -10.63
C VAL A 178 -14.61 12.24 -9.64
N SER A 179 -15.39 12.55 -8.63
CA SER A 179 -15.07 13.58 -7.65
C SER A 179 -15.68 13.28 -6.27
N PRO A 180 -15.26 13.98 -5.21
CA PRO A 180 -16.02 14.01 -3.97
C PRO A 180 -17.43 14.59 -4.17
N ALA A 181 -18.31 14.31 -3.21
CA ALA A 181 -19.68 14.81 -3.19
C ALA A 181 -19.71 16.34 -3.31
N PHE A 182 -20.64 16.85 -4.13
CA PHE A 182 -20.85 18.29 -4.39
C PHE A 182 -19.64 19.01 -5.01
N GLY A 183 -18.67 18.28 -5.58
CA GLY A 183 -17.47 18.88 -6.16
C GLY A 183 -16.53 19.55 -5.14
N ARG A 184 -16.60 19.12 -3.87
CA ARG A 184 -15.68 19.62 -2.83
C ARG A 184 -14.23 19.20 -3.13
N PRO A 185 -13.23 19.96 -2.65
CA PRO A 185 -11.84 19.53 -2.72
C PRO A 185 -11.61 18.20 -2.00
N MET A 186 -10.67 17.40 -2.47
CA MET A 186 -10.31 16.13 -1.84
C MET A 186 -9.88 16.28 -0.37
N ALA A 187 -9.24 17.39 -0.01
CA ALA A 187 -8.84 17.69 1.36
C ALA A 187 -10.03 17.81 2.33
N GLU A 188 -11.20 18.22 1.83
CA GLU A 188 -12.42 18.42 2.61
C GLU A 188 -13.36 17.20 2.57
N SER A 189 -12.96 16.15 1.85
CA SER A 189 -13.70 14.90 1.78
C SER A 189 -13.35 13.97 2.95
N GLY A 190 -14.14 12.91 3.17
CA GLY A 190 -13.81 11.85 4.14
C GLY A 190 -12.64 10.94 3.69
N CYS A 191 -11.77 11.40 2.80
CA CYS A 191 -10.65 10.61 2.29
C CYS A 191 -9.62 10.31 3.38
N VAL A 192 -9.26 9.05 3.55
CA VAL A 192 -8.27 8.58 4.53
C VAL A 192 -6.82 8.57 3.99
N GLY A 193 -6.60 9.07 2.79
CA GLY A 193 -5.26 9.18 2.19
C GLY A 193 -4.63 7.84 1.79
N CYS A 194 -5.34 6.71 1.78
CA CYS A 194 -4.79 5.38 1.51
C CYS A 194 -4.19 5.22 0.10
N GLY A 195 -4.59 6.07 -0.88
CA GLY A 195 -4.07 6.11 -2.25
C GLY A 195 -4.40 4.88 -3.12
N GLN A 196 -5.22 3.95 -2.65
CA GLN A 196 -5.56 2.74 -3.41
C GLN A 196 -6.29 3.08 -4.73
N CYS A 197 -7.00 4.20 -4.78
CA CYS A 197 -7.59 4.74 -6.01
C CYS A 197 -6.53 5.11 -7.07
N ALA A 198 -5.37 5.65 -6.66
CA ALA A 198 -4.24 5.93 -7.55
C ALA A 198 -3.57 4.63 -8.03
N ALA A 199 -3.43 3.64 -7.14
CA ALA A 199 -2.83 2.35 -7.47
C ALA A 199 -3.59 1.59 -8.57
N VAL A 200 -4.92 1.66 -8.59
CA VAL A 200 -5.75 0.98 -9.62
C VAL A 200 -6.03 1.85 -10.85
N CYS A 201 -5.68 3.13 -10.83
CA CYS A 201 -5.93 4.03 -11.97
C CYS A 201 -5.11 3.61 -13.20
N PRO A 202 -5.76 3.24 -14.33
CA PRO A 202 -5.06 2.78 -15.53
C PRO A 202 -4.40 3.90 -16.33
N THR A 203 -4.69 5.15 -15.98
CA THR A 203 -4.17 6.37 -16.62
C THR A 203 -3.56 7.29 -15.55
N GLY A 204 -3.13 8.50 -15.93
CA GLY A 204 -2.62 9.51 -15.01
C GLY A 204 -3.71 10.40 -14.38
N ALA A 205 -4.97 9.93 -14.33
CA ALA A 205 -6.07 10.72 -13.78
C ALA A 205 -6.01 10.86 -12.26
N ILE A 206 -5.57 9.83 -11.55
CA ILE A 206 -5.28 9.90 -10.12
C ILE A 206 -3.85 9.43 -9.93
N VAL A 207 -3.03 10.28 -9.34
CA VAL A 207 -1.60 10.01 -9.09
C VAL A 207 -1.23 10.39 -7.66
N ILE A 208 -0.12 9.82 -7.17
CA ILE A 208 0.44 10.18 -5.86
C ILE A 208 1.02 11.58 -5.96
N LYS A 209 0.74 12.44 -4.98
CA LYS A 209 1.35 13.76 -4.88
C LYS A 209 2.81 13.62 -4.48
N LYS A 210 3.71 14.28 -5.22
CA LYS A 210 5.16 14.16 -5.05
C LYS A 210 5.72 15.30 -4.20
N ASP A 211 6.76 14.97 -3.42
CA ASP A 211 7.57 15.92 -2.67
C ASP A 211 9.05 15.92 -3.12
N THR A 212 9.35 15.25 -4.22
CA THR A 212 10.72 14.97 -4.69
C THR A 212 11.49 16.23 -5.08
N GLU A 213 10.85 17.25 -5.68
CA GLU A 213 11.52 18.48 -6.10
C GLU A 213 12.08 19.25 -4.88
N ARG A 214 11.26 19.41 -3.83
CA ARG A 214 11.68 20.06 -2.59
C ARG A 214 12.79 19.27 -1.89
N LEU A 215 12.72 17.94 -1.95
CA LEU A 215 13.77 17.09 -1.40
C LEU A 215 15.09 17.23 -2.18
N TRP A 216 15.05 17.38 -3.51
CA TRP A 216 16.25 17.65 -4.30
C TRP A 216 16.91 18.98 -3.94
N GLU A 217 16.12 20.03 -3.64
CA GLU A 217 16.63 21.31 -3.15
C GLU A 217 17.38 21.14 -1.82
N ASP A 218 16.79 20.38 -0.86
CA ASP A 218 17.42 20.11 0.44
C ASP A 218 18.67 19.23 0.33
N LEU A 219 18.69 18.26 -0.59
CA LEU A 219 19.88 17.44 -0.86
C LEU A 219 21.05 18.24 -1.46
N ALA A 220 20.75 19.31 -2.18
CA ALA A 220 21.74 20.20 -2.78
C ALA A 220 22.28 21.27 -1.79
N ASP A 221 21.57 21.51 -0.69
CA ASP A 221 21.97 22.53 0.30
C ASP A 221 23.04 22.00 1.27
N SER A 222 24.25 22.57 1.20
CA SER A 222 25.38 22.20 2.06
C SER A 222 25.15 22.47 3.56
N ASN A 223 24.19 23.35 3.93
CA ASN A 223 23.81 23.66 5.31
C ASN A 223 22.72 22.72 5.85
N THR A 224 22.22 21.85 5.01
CA THR A 224 21.19 20.86 5.37
C THR A 224 21.82 19.47 5.50
N ARG A 225 21.38 18.73 6.48
CA ARG A 225 21.70 17.33 6.72
C ARG A 225 20.46 16.48 6.47
N VAL A 226 20.45 15.75 5.37
CA VAL A 226 19.30 14.94 4.98
C VAL A 226 19.50 13.49 5.47
N ILE A 227 18.58 13.03 6.31
CA ILE A 227 18.62 11.70 6.94
C ILE A 227 17.42 10.90 6.50
N ALA A 228 17.65 9.72 5.94
CA ALA A 228 16.59 8.83 5.48
C ALA A 228 16.33 7.67 6.46
N GLN A 229 15.04 7.31 6.59
CA GLN A 229 14.59 6.04 7.15
C GLN A 229 13.79 5.28 6.10
N ILE A 230 14.02 3.96 5.95
CA ILE A 230 13.43 3.12 4.91
C ILE A 230 12.53 2.07 5.55
N ALA A 231 11.23 2.06 5.22
CA ALA A 231 10.31 1.04 5.71
C ALA A 231 10.63 -0.36 5.14
N PRO A 232 10.41 -1.44 5.92
CA PRO A 232 10.74 -2.81 5.52
C PRO A 232 10.16 -3.23 4.17
N ALA A 233 8.91 -2.86 3.89
CA ALA A 233 8.22 -3.25 2.67
C ALA A 233 8.77 -2.57 1.40
N VAL A 234 9.47 -1.43 1.50
CA VAL A 234 10.02 -0.68 0.34
C VAL A 234 10.98 -1.55 -0.48
N ARG A 235 11.84 -2.32 0.19
CA ARG A 235 12.81 -3.22 -0.47
C ARG A 235 12.16 -4.19 -1.44
N THR A 236 10.93 -4.64 -1.15
CA THR A 236 10.22 -5.60 -1.99
C THR A 236 9.73 -4.99 -3.32
N GLY A 237 9.31 -3.74 -3.32
CA GLY A 237 8.90 -3.01 -4.53
C GLY A 237 10.08 -2.57 -5.38
N VAL A 238 11.16 -2.12 -4.74
CA VAL A 238 12.41 -1.73 -5.40
C VAL A 238 13.05 -2.94 -6.08
N SER A 239 13.18 -4.09 -5.39
CA SER A 239 13.73 -5.33 -5.94
C SER A 239 13.07 -5.71 -7.26
N LYS A 240 11.73 -5.72 -7.28
CA LYS A 240 10.98 -6.08 -8.48
C LYS A 240 11.24 -5.13 -9.64
N THR A 241 11.30 -3.83 -9.36
CA THR A 241 11.43 -2.81 -10.41
C THR A 241 12.78 -2.87 -11.11
N PHE A 242 13.83 -3.23 -10.37
CA PHE A 242 15.19 -3.34 -10.88
C PHE A 242 15.61 -4.80 -11.16
N ASN A 243 14.64 -5.74 -11.25
CA ASN A 243 14.88 -7.17 -11.52
C ASN A 243 15.81 -7.87 -10.53
N GLU A 244 15.95 -7.32 -9.33
CA GLU A 244 16.68 -7.97 -8.25
C GLU A 244 15.87 -9.14 -7.69
N LYS A 245 16.56 -10.19 -7.23
CA LYS A 245 15.90 -11.27 -6.50
C LYS A 245 15.25 -10.70 -5.24
N TYR A 246 14.01 -11.06 -5.00
CA TYR A 246 13.26 -10.52 -3.87
C TYR A 246 14.07 -10.56 -2.57
N GLY A 247 14.48 -9.40 -2.11
CA GLY A 247 14.82 -9.11 -0.72
C GLY A 247 16.29 -9.11 -0.32
N ASP A 248 17.13 -9.92 -0.93
CA ASP A 248 18.43 -10.23 -0.30
C ASP A 248 19.44 -9.07 -0.35
N LEU A 249 19.55 -8.37 -1.46
CA LEU A 249 20.51 -7.28 -1.63
C LEU A 249 19.88 -5.89 -1.83
N ALA A 250 18.57 -5.83 -2.05
CA ALA A 250 17.90 -4.59 -2.42
C ALA A 250 18.03 -3.49 -1.35
N MET A 251 18.03 -3.84 -0.06
CA MET A 251 18.21 -2.86 0.99
C MET A 251 19.60 -2.23 0.94
N GLY A 252 20.66 -3.04 0.84
CA GLY A 252 22.03 -2.53 0.76
C GLY A 252 22.27 -1.69 -0.49
N LYS A 253 21.74 -2.10 -1.65
CA LYS A 253 21.83 -1.31 -2.89
C LYS A 253 21.01 0.00 -2.79
N LEU A 254 19.88 -0.02 -2.08
CA LEU A 254 19.10 1.20 -1.84
C LEU A 254 19.86 2.17 -0.94
N VAL A 255 20.54 1.68 0.11
CA VAL A 255 21.44 2.49 0.94
C VAL A 255 22.53 3.14 0.09
N ALA A 256 23.21 2.36 -0.76
CA ALA A 256 24.24 2.86 -1.67
C ALA A 256 23.69 3.93 -2.64
N ALA A 257 22.51 3.70 -3.21
CA ALA A 257 21.85 4.67 -4.09
C ALA A 257 21.54 5.98 -3.37
N LEU A 258 20.97 5.93 -2.17
CA LEU A 258 20.64 7.11 -1.37
C LEU A 258 21.89 7.93 -1.02
N ARG A 259 22.99 7.27 -0.58
CA ARG A 259 24.24 7.96 -0.31
C ARG A 259 24.82 8.64 -1.55
N ARG A 260 24.73 8.00 -2.73
CA ARG A 260 25.15 8.63 -3.99
C ARG A 260 24.29 9.83 -4.38
N MET A 261 23.02 9.86 -3.96
CA MET A 261 22.13 11.01 -4.17
C MET A 261 22.35 12.15 -3.15
N GLY A 262 23.21 11.95 -2.13
CA GLY A 262 23.54 13.00 -1.17
C GLY A 262 22.91 12.86 0.21
N PHE A 263 22.22 11.77 0.51
CA PHE A 263 21.75 11.49 1.88
C PHE A 263 22.93 11.26 2.83
N ASP A 264 22.99 12.00 3.94
CA ASP A 264 24.07 11.92 4.92
C ASP A 264 24.04 10.63 5.75
N LYS A 265 22.83 10.23 6.17
CA LYS A 265 22.57 9.01 6.92
C LYS A 265 21.38 8.27 6.34
N VAL A 266 21.45 6.95 6.36
CA VAL A 266 20.38 6.06 5.89
C VAL A 266 20.16 4.96 6.92
N PHE A 267 18.94 4.87 7.45
CA PHE A 267 18.53 3.92 8.47
C PHE A 267 17.41 3.01 7.97
N ASP A 268 17.20 1.91 8.69
CA ASP A 268 16.06 1.00 8.48
C ASP A 268 14.98 1.27 9.54
N THR A 269 13.76 1.58 9.12
CA THR A 269 12.62 1.79 10.02
C THR A 269 12.28 0.53 10.83
N SER A 270 12.83 -0.65 10.46
CA SER A 270 12.69 -1.87 11.27
C SER A 270 13.25 -1.70 12.69
N THR A 271 14.23 -0.81 12.88
CA THR A 271 14.77 -0.44 14.20
C THR A 271 13.68 0.18 15.10
N SER A 272 12.91 1.12 14.57
CA SER A 272 11.81 1.72 15.34
C SER A 272 10.56 0.85 15.38
N ALA A 273 10.41 -0.10 14.46
CA ALA A 273 9.40 -1.13 14.58
C ALA A 273 9.64 -2.01 15.82
N ASP A 274 10.92 -2.25 16.21
CA ASP A 274 11.23 -2.90 17.49
C ASP A 274 10.75 -2.07 18.68
N LEU A 275 10.94 -0.73 18.68
CA LEU A 275 10.37 0.15 19.70
C LEU A 275 8.83 0.04 19.76
N THR A 276 8.15 0.05 18.60
CA THR A 276 6.69 -0.07 18.55
C THR A 276 6.22 -1.40 19.14
N VAL A 277 6.91 -2.51 18.87
CA VAL A 277 6.58 -3.81 19.52
C VAL A 277 6.71 -3.72 21.01
N LEU A 278 7.77 -3.09 21.52
CA LEU A 278 8.01 -2.97 22.95
C LEU A 278 6.94 -2.08 23.63
N GLU A 279 6.68 -0.90 23.10
CA GLU A 279 5.72 0.04 23.69
C GLU A 279 4.27 -0.48 23.59
N GLU A 280 3.84 -0.88 22.40
CA GLU A 280 2.45 -1.27 22.16
C GLU A 280 2.09 -2.59 22.88
N SER A 281 3.03 -3.55 22.98
CA SER A 281 2.80 -4.75 23.79
C SER A 281 2.88 -4.47 25.30
N SER A 282 3.64 -3.48 25.75
CA SER A 282 3.62 -3.04 27.16
C SER A 282 2.31 -2.36 27.52
N GLU A 283 1.82 -1.45 26.66
CA GLU A 283 0.50 -0.84 26.79
C GLU A 283 -0.61 -1.91 26.82
N PHE A 284 -0.51 -2.91 25.93
CA PHE A 284 -1.48 -4.01 25.90
C PHE A 284 -1.52 -4.79 27.22
N LEU A 285 -0.36 -5.17 27.77
CA LEU A 285 -0.27 -5.88 29.04
C LEU A 285 -0.80 -5.04 30.21
N GLU A 286 -0.46 -3.75 30.25
CA GLU A 286 -0.97 -2.83 31.25
C GLU A 286 -2.50 -2.74 31.22
N ARG A 287 -3.10 -2.65 30.02
CA ARG A 287 -4.57 -2.64 29.87
C ARG A 287 -5.21 -3.96 30.32
N LEU A 288 -4.56 -5.09 30.08
CA LEU A 288 -5.03 -6.40 30.58
C LEU A 288 -5.00 -6.47 32.11
N GLU A 289 -3.91 -6.03 32.74
CA GLU A 289 -3.72 -6.09 34.19
C GLU A 289 -4.58 -5.09 34.95
N THR A 290 -4.76 -3.88 34.42
CA THR A 290 -5.51 -2.79 35.07
C THR A 290 -7.00 -2.78 34.76
N GLY A 291 -7.48 -3.63 33.86
CA GLY A 291 -8.85 -3.61 33.35
C GLY A 291 -9.13 -2.43 32.42
N GLY A 292 -8.14 -1.99 31.67
CA GLY A 292 -8.27 -0.95 30.65
C GLY A 292 -9.18 -1.33 29.49
N LYS A 293 -9.46 -0.38 28.59
CA LYS A 293 -10.35 -0.62 27.43
C LYS A 293 -9.76 -1.62 26.44
N LEU A 294 -10.51 -2.67 26.16
CA LEU A 294 -10.22 -3.71 25.17
C LEU A 294 -11.37 -3.83 24.16
N PRO A 295 -11.13 -4.34 22.93
CA PRO A 295 -9.83 -4.71 22.42
C PRO A 295 -8.91 -3.50 22.20
N LEU A 296 -7.59 -3.69 22.35
CA LEU A 296 -6.60 -2.73 21.90
C LEU A 296 -6.49 -2.80 20.37
N TYR A 297 -6.76 -1.71 19.66
CA TYR A 297 -6.50 -1.58 18.22
C TYR A 297 -5.12 -0.99 17.99
N THR A 298 -4.36 -1.55 17.04
CA THR A 298 -3.03 -1.05 16.68
C THR A 298 -3.08 0.34 16.04
N SER A 299 -2.06 1.18 16.25
CA SER A 299 -2.01 2.58 15.79
C SER A 299 -1.11 2.82 14.57
N CYS A 300 -0.34 1.84 14.11
CA CYS A 300 0.72 2.02 13.11
C CYS A 300 0.23 2.42 11.69
N CYS A 301 -1.07 2.27 11.36
CA CYS A 301 -1.65 2.56 10.05
C CYS A 301 -2.44 3.88 10.03
N PRO A 302 -1.90 5.00 9.47
CA PRO A 302 -2.56 6.30 9.51
C PRO A 302 -3.87 6.38 8.73
N ALA A 303 -4.05 5.57 7.71
CA ALA A 303 -5.32 5.50 6.99
C ALA A 303 -6.42 4.85 7.84
N TRP A 304 -6.06 3.90 8.68
CA TRP A 304 -6.93 3.31 9.69
C TRP A 304 -7.29 4.33 10.76
N ILE A 305 -6.30 5.02 11.33
CA ILE A 305 -6.56 6.06 12.36
C ILE A 305 -7.56 7.09 11.84
N ARG A 306 -7.35 7.63 10.63
CA ARG A 306 -8.28 8.59 10.04
C ARG A 306 -9.66 7.98 9.74
N PHE A 307 -9.74 6.70 9.40
CA PHE A 307 -11.01 5.99 9.24
C PHE A 307 -11.75 5.89 10.58
N ALA A 308 -11.05 5.51 11.66
CA ALA A 308 -11.61 5.47 13.00
C ALA A 308 -12.10 6.87 13.46
N GLU A 309 -11.27 7.90 13.31
CA GLU A 309 -11.65 9.29 13.64
C GLU A 309 -12.93 9.77 12.93
N THR A 310 -13.18 9.30 11.71
CA THR A 310 -14.31 9.78 10.89
C THR A 310 -15.54 8.88 10.94
N ARG A 311 -15.38 7.59 11.18
CA ARG A 311 -16.47 6.60 11.09
C ARG A 311 -16.80 5.95 12.44
N HIS A 312 -15.81 5.80 13.31
CA HIS A 312 -15.89 5.09 14.58
C HIS A 312 -15.25 5.88 15.71
N PRO A 313 -15.68 7.14 15.96
CA PRO A 313 -15.10 7.97 17.03
C PRO A 313 -15.26 7.34 18.43
N GLU A 314 -16.23 6.45 18.63
CA GLU A 314 -16.52 5.72 19.86
C GLU A 314 -15.40 4.76 20.29
N ILE A 315 -14.57 4.28 19.36
CA ILE A 315 -13.48 3.34 19.66
C ILE A 315 -12.10 4.01 19.77
N LEU A 316 -12.01 5.34 19.68
CA LEU A 316 -10.70 6.03 19.72
C LEU A 316 -9.92 5.75 21.00
N GLU A 317 -10.59 5.61 22.15
CA GLU A 317 -9.95 5.25 23.42
C GLU A 317 -9.43 3.79 23.45
N ASN A 318 -9.89 2.96 22.53
CA ASN A 318 -9.40 1.60 22.36
C ASN A 318 -8.14 1.53 21.47
N ILE A 319 -7.82 2.60 20.73
CA ILE A 319 -6.61 2.64 19.90
C ILE A 319 -5.38 2.79 20.79
N SER A 320 -4.28 2.15 20.42
CA SER A 320 -2.99 2.31 21.08
C SER A 320 -2.52 3.76 21.01
N THR A 321 -1.95 4.25 22.11
CA THR A 321 -1.35 5.57 22.18
C THR A 321 0.01 5.64 21.50
N CYS A 322 0.56 4.52 21.05
CA CYS A 322 1.85 4.47 20.38
C CYS A 322 1.82 5.23 19.05
N ARG A 323 2.87 6.00 18.78
CA ARG A 323 3.11 6.53 17.44
C ARG A 323 3.46 5.41 16.47
N SER A 324 3.28 5.65 15.19
CA SER A 324 3.77 4.70 14.20
C SER A 324 5.30 4.61 14.21
N PRO A 325 5.89 3.47 13.74
CA PRO A 325 7.35 3.34 13.64
C PRO A 325 8.02 4.49 12.89
N MET A 326 7.35 5.07 11.89
CA MET A 326 7.85 6.23 11.14
C MET A 326 8.02 7.46 12.03
N GLU A 327 7.00 7.81 12.81
CA GLU A 327 7.01 8.98 13.68
C GLU A 327 7.90 8.77 14.92
N MET A 328 7.90 7.56 15.51
CA MET A 328 8.86 7.22 16.58
C MET A 328 10.30 7.41 16.11
N PHE A 329 10.64 6.93 14.90
CA PHE A 329 12.00 7.09 14.41
C PHE A 329 12.31 8.52 14.01
N GLY A 330 11.32 9.25 13.47
CA GLY A 330 11.45 10.67 13.18
C GLY A 330 11.81 11.49 14.43
N SER A 331 11.13 11.25 15.56
CA SER A 331 11.43 11.92 16.84
C SER A 331 12.82 11.55 17.36
N VAL A 332 13.22 10.27 17.31
CA VAL A 332 14.58 9.82 17.72
C VAL A 332 15.66 10.45 16.84
N ILE A 333 15.47 10.50 15.53
CA ILE A 333 16.43 11.13 14.58
C ILE A 333 16.57 12.63 14.88
N LYS A 334 15.47 13.35 15.05
CA LYS A 334 15.50 14.79 15.35
C LYS A 334 16.15 15.08 16.69
N GLU A 335 15.89 14.27 17.70
CA GLU A 335 16.51 14.42 19.03
C GLU A 335 18.03 14.14 18.99
N TYR A 336 18.44 13.06 18.33
CA TYR A 336 19.85 12.67 18.29
C TYR A 336 20.71 13.61 17.46
N PHE A 337 20.20 14.03 16.27
CA PHE A 337 20.97 14.82 15.32
C PHE A 337 20.67 16.33 15.38
N GLY A 338 19.65 16.77 16.12
CA GLY A 338 19.19 18.16 16.15
C GLY A 338 20.25 19.17 16.53
N ASN A 339 21.22 18.79 17.34
CA ASN A 339 22.29 19.67 17.82
C ASN A 339 23.56 19.64 16.96
N CYS A 340 23.51 19.21 15.71
CA CYS A 340 24.69 19.04 14.86
C CYS A 340 25.18 20.32 14.15
N GLY A 341 24.56 21.48 14.43
CA GLY A 341 24.93 22.78 13.84
C GLY A 341 24.45 23.00 12.39
N LYS A 342 23.74 22.03 11.81
CA LYS A 342 23.07 22.11 10.49
C LYS A 342 21.57 21.86 10.65
N ARG A 343 20.77 22.31 9.70
CA ARG A 343 19.35 21.97 9.63
C ARG A 343 19.22 20.46 9.35
N VAL A 344 18.55 19.74 10.23
CA VAL A 344 18.28 18.30 10.04
C VAL A 344 16.94 18.12 9.34
N VAL A 345 16.96 17.46 8.20
CA VAL A 345 15.79 17.06 7.43
C VAL A 345 15.62 15.54 7.52
N SER A 346 14.52 15.10 8.13
CA SER A 346 14.15 13.70 8.27
C SER A 346 13.26 13.27 7.11
N VAL A 347 13.67 12.28 6.35
CA VAL A 347 12.97 11.74 5.18
C VAL A 347 12.55 10.31 5.43
N ALA A 348 11.26 10.04 5.37
CA ALA A 348 10.72 8.69 5.49
C ALA A 348 10.41 8.12 4.10
N ILE A 349 11.09 7.03 3.72
CA ILE A 349 10.84 6.29 2.47
C ILE A 349 9.87 5.16 2.78
N MET A 350 8.62 5.29 2.28
CA MET A 350 7.48 4.50 2.74
C MET A 350 6.74 3.80 1.59
N PRO A 351 6.11 2.63 1.83
CA PRO A 351 5.25 1.98 0.85
C PRO A 351 3.84 2.63 0.76
N CYS A 352 3.59 3.66 1.53
CA CYS A 352 2.27 4.16 1.90
C CYS A 352 2.12 5.64 1.55
N THR A 353 0.95 6.04 1.02
CA THR A 353 0.61 7.44 0.74
C THR A 353 0.03 8.15 1.96
N ALA A 354 -0.72 7.43 2.82
CA ALA A 354 -1.32 8.01 4.03
C ALA A 354 -0.25 8.51 5.03
N LYS A 355 0.97 8.01 4.96
CA LYS A 355 2.12 8.52 5.74
C LYS A 355 2.45 9.99 5.42
N LYS A 356 2.15 10.46 4.19
CA LYS A 356 2.25 11.89 3.84
C LYS A 356 1.29 12.74 4.65
N PHE A 357 0.08 12.24 4.88
CA PHE A 357 -0.91 12.89 5.73
C PHE A 357 -0.50 12.83 7.21
N GLU A 358 -0.02 11.67 7.67
CA GLU A 358 0.43 11.48 9.07
C GLU A 358 1.52 12.49 9.45
N ALA A 359 2.57 12.61 8.64
CA ALA A 359 3.67 13.54 8.88
C ALA A 359 3.26 15.03 8.91
N MET A 360 2.07 15.38 8.41
CA MET A 360 1.54 16.74 8.43
C MET A 360 0.70 17.05 9.68
N ARG A 361 0.36 16.05 10.50
CA ARG A 361 -0.48 16.23 11.68
C ARG A 361 0.27 17.06 12.74
N ASP A 362 -0.47 17.90 13.45
CA ASP A 362 0.11 18.78 14.48
C ASP A 362 0.66 18.01 15.68
N GLU A 363 0.11 16.81 15.94
CA GLU A 363 0.57 15.92 17.02
C GLU A 363 2.00 15.39 16.81
N PHE A 364 2.48 15.39 15.54
CA PHE A 364 3.82 14.89 15.19
C PHE A 364 4.82 16.02 14.96
N ARG A 365 4.75 17.03 15.81
CA ARG A 365 5.65 18.18 15.85
C ARG A 365 6.29 18.31 17.21
N ASP A 366 7.50 18.88 17.24
CA ASP A 366 8.14 19.28 18.50
C ASP A 366 7.46 20.54 19.10
N LYS A 367 7.93 20.95 20.28
CA LYS A 367 7.43 22.14 20.99
C LYS A 367 7.61 23.45 20.22
N ASN A 368 8.47 23.48 19.20
CA ASN A 368 8.73 24.62 18.33
C ASN A 368 7.90 24.58 17.05
N GLY A 369 7.05 23.56 16.87
CA GLY A 369 6.26 23.34 15.66
C GLY A 369 7.04 22.68 14.51
N THR A 370 8.25 22.16 14.76
CA THR A 370 9.06 21.45 13.75
C THR A 370 8.54 20.03 13.60
N PRO A 371 8.25 19.54 12.38
CA PRO A 371 7.80 18.17 12.19
C PRO A 371 8.92 17.17 12.52
N TYR A 372 8.55 16.03 13.06
CA TYR A 372 9.50 14.91 13.28
C TYR A 372 9.92 14.27 11.96
N VAL A 373 9.04 14.25 10.96
CA VAL A 373 9.32 13.81 9.60
C VAL A 373 9.00 14.94 8.62
N ASP A 374 10.01 15.47 7.91
CA ASP A 374 9.84 16.59 6.99
C ASP A 374 9.26 16.16 5.64
N TYR A 375 9.66 14.98 5.13
CA TYR A 375 9.19 14.44 3.86
C TYR A 375 8.86 12.97 3.95
N VAL A 376 7.77 12.59 3.31
CA VAL A 376 7.45 11.18 3.06
C VAL A 376 7.54 10.90 1.57
N ILE A 377 8.54 10.12 1.17
CA ILE A 377 8.79 9.70 -0.21
C ILE A 377 8.32 8.26 -0.38
N THR A 378 7.45 8.03 -1.35
CA THR A 378 6.95 6.66 -1.61
C THR A 378 7.99 5.79 -2.33
N SER A 379 7.77 4.48 -2.33
CA SER A 379 8.61 3.55 -3.11
C SER A 379 8.65 3.90 -4.60
N GLN A 380 7.54 4.41 -5.17
CA GLN A 380 7.50 4.86 -6.57
C GLN A 380 8.33 6.11 -6.78
N GLU A 381 8.26 7.07 -5.85
CA GLU A 381 9.03 8.32 -5.91
C GLU A 381 10.54 8.05 -5.81
N ILE A 382 10.98 7.20 -4.86
CA ILE A 382 12.42 6.89 -4.73
C ILE A 382 12.97 6.12 -5.94
N ILE A 383 12.19 5.22 -6.54
CA ILE A 383 12.54 4.55 -7.80
C ILE A 383 12.72 5.59 -8.91
N GLN A 384 11.86 6.60 -8.98
CA GLN A 384 11.98 7.68 -9.95
C GLN A 384 13.23 8.54 -9.69
N MET A 385 13.53 8.89 -8.44
CA MET A 385 14.72 9.66 -8.06
C MET A 385 16.02 8.90 -8.45
N ILE A 386 16.07 7.58 -8.23
CA ILE A 386 17.21 6.74 -8.66
C ILE A 386 17.38 6.80 -10.19
N ARG A 387 16.29 6.74 -10.95
CA ARG A 387 16.33 6.86 -12.41
C ARG A 387 16.75 8.25 -12.89
N GLN A 388 16.26 9.32 -12.23
CA GLN A 388 16.64 10.70 -12.52
C GLN A 388 18.13 10.95 -12.28
N SER A 389 18.70 10.30 -11.25
CA SER A 389 20.14 10.40 -10.94
C SER A 389 21.02 9.63 -11.93
N GLY A 390 20.45 8.87 -12.87
CA GLY A 390 21.21 8.02 -13.80
C GLY A 390 21.94 6.85 -13.13
N ILE A 391 21.57 6.51 -11.90
CA ILE A 391 22.20 5.42 -11.14
C ILE A 391 21.78 4.07 -11.73
N ARG A 392 22.75 3.26 -12.11
CA ARG A 392 22.56 1.88 -12.53
C ARG A 392 22.44 0.99 -11.29
N PHE A 393 21.22 0.81 -10.83
CA PHE A 393 20.93 0.14 -9.56
C PHE A 393 21.42 -1.32 -9.51
N ASP A 394 21.36 -2.02 -10.62
CA ASP A 394 21.84 -3.39 -10.80
C ASP A 394 23.36 -3.54 -10.58
N GLU A 395 24.12 -2.48 -10.88
CA GLU A 395 25.59 -2.46 -10.74
C GLU A 395 26.07 -1.96 -9.39
N LEU A 396 25.16 -1.52 -8.49
CA LEU A 396 25.55 -1.05 -7.17
C LEU A 396 26.06 -2.19 -6.28
N GLU A 397 27.18 -1.93 -5.60
CA GLU A 397 27.59 -2.75 -4.47
C GLU A 397 26.72 -2.43 -3.25
N PRO A 398 26.22 -3.44 -2.52
CA PRO A 398 25.42 -3.23 -1.32
C PRO A 398 26.22 -2.56 -0.20
N GLU A 399 25.63 -1.58 0.47
CA GLU A 399 26.19 -0.91 1.63
C GLU A 399 25.35 -1.17 2.89
N ALA A 400 26.00 -1.15 4.06
CA ALA A 400 25.32 -1.27 5.34
C ALA A 400 24.58 0.03 5.68
N VAL A 401 23.48 -0.07 6.42
CA VAL A 401 22.79 1.08 7.02
C VAL A 401 23.72 1.84 7.98
N SER A 402 23.40 3.09 8.24
CA SER A 402 24.26 3.97 9.03
C SER A 402 24.21 3.65 10.53
N MET A 403 25.29 3.96 11.25
CA MET A 403 25.32 3.95 12.72
C MET A 403 24.90 5.33 13.27
N PRO A 404 24.34 5.41 14.50
CA PRO A 404 24.26 4.33 15.51
C PRO A 404 23.06 3.39 15.35
N PHE A 405 22.00 3.75 14.62
CA PHE A 405 20.74 3.00 14.55
C PHE A 405 20.76 1.90 13.48
N GLY A 406 21.87 1.18 13.35
CA GLY A 406 22.09 0.19 12.30
C GLY A 406 21.63 -1.23 12.63
N MET A 407 20.97 -1.45 13.78
CA MET A 407 20.53 -2.77 14.23
C MET A 407 19.02 -2.86 14.27
N SER A 408 18.47 -3.96 13.77
CA SER A 408 17.05 -4.28 13.86
C SER A 408 16.84 -5.78 14.01
N SER A 409 15.69 -6.19 14.53
CA SER A 409 15.30 -7.59 14.64
C SER A 409 14.52 -8.08 13.43
N GLY A 410 14.39 -9.40 13.29
CA GLY A 410 13.48 -10.02 12.34
C GLY A 410 12.01 -9.67 12.62
N ALA A 411 11.66 -9.43 13.89
CA ALA A 411 10.33 -8.96 14.29
C ALA A 411 10.00 -7.59 13.67
N GLY A 412 10.93 -6.63 13.72
CA GLY A 412 10.76 -5.33 13.06
C GLY A 412 10.65 -5.42 11.53
N LEU A 413 11.33 -6.38 10.90
CA LEU A 413 11.27 -6.58 9.44
C LEU A 413 9.90 -7.03 8.94
N ILE A 414 9.20 -7.89 9.66
CA ILE A 414 7.92 -8.46 9.20
C ILE A 414 6.73 -7.50 9.32
N PHE A 415 6.89 -6.33 9.93
CA PHE A 415 5.85 -5.29 10.02
C PHE A 415 5.22 -4.89 8.67
N GLY A 416 5.93 -5.11 7.58
CA GLY A 416 5.42 -4.81 6.24
C GLY A 416 4.30 -5.74 5.76
N ALA A 417 4.10 -6.90 6.39
CA ALA A 417 3.07 -7.87 6.05
C ALA A 417 1.92 -7.84 7.07
N SER A 418 0.69 -8.12 6.64
CA SER A 418 -0.46 -8.28 7.55
C SER A 418 -0.23 -9.48 8.47
N GLY A 419 -0.38 -9.29 9.77
CA GLY A 419 -0.05 -10.25 10.82
C GLY A 419 1.41 -10.20 11.27
N GLY A 420 2.24 -9.39 10.63
CA GLY A 420 3.65 -9.26 11.02
C GLY A 420 3.84 -8.58 12.37
N PHE A 421 3.05 -7.54 12.65
CA PHE A 421 3.02 -6.91 13.96
C PHE A 421 2.54 -7.90 15.03
N THR A 422 1.40 -8.54 14.81
CA THR A 422 0.87 -9.56 15.73
C THR A 422 1.88 -10.66 15.99
N GLU A 423 2.55 -11.17 14.95
CA GLU A 423 3.59 -12.19 15.11
C GLU A 423 4.75 -11.67 16.01
N ALA A 424 5.16 -10.41 15.83
CA ALA A 424 6.21 -9.80 16.63
C ALA A 424 5.80 -9.70 18.12
N VAL A 425 4.55 -9.27 18.41
CA VAL A 425 3.99 -9.23 19.75
C VAL A 425 3.89 -10.64 20.36
N LEU A 426 3.38 -11.61 19.61
CA LEU A 426 3.30 -13.00 20.08
C LEU A 426 4.67 -13.60 20.42
N ARG A 427 5.71 -13.26 19.64
CA ARG A 427 7.08 -13.67 19.95
C ARG A 427 7.58 -13.09 21.29
N ARG A 428 7.17 -11.86 21.62
CA ARG A 428 7.51 -11.22 22.90
C ARG A 428 6.72 -11.83 24.05
N LEU A 429 5.41 -12.02 23.89
CA LEU A 429 4.52 -12.53 24.93
C LEU A 429 4.71 -14.03 25.21
N SER A 430 5.30 -14.81 24.29
CA SER A 430 5.53 -16.22 24.48
C SER A 430 6.50 -16.49 25.63
N ASP A 431 6.12 -17.37 26.55
CA ASP A 431 6.99 -17.83 27.64
C ASP A 431 8.13 -18.71 27.12
N ASP A 432 7.86 -19.48 26.05
CA ASP A 432 8.90 -20.24 25.35
C ASP A 432 9.71 -19.35 24.42
N LYS A 433 10.96 -19.08 24.77
CA LYS A 433 11.88 -18.27 24.00
C LYS A 433 12.66 -19.05 22.93
N SER A 434 12.34 -20.33 22.72
CA SER A 434 13.03 -21.17 21.73
C SER A 434 12.73 -20.77 20.27
N ALA A 435 13.60 -21.19 19.36
CA ALA A 435 13.33 -21.08 17.91
C ALA A 435 12.13 -21.93 17.46
N GLY A 436 11.76 -22.97 18.25
CA GLY A 436 10.57 -23.78 18.04
C GLY A 436 9.29 -22.98 18.23
N ALA A 437 9.21 -22.17 19.29
CA ALA A 437 8.08 -21.29 19.56
C ALA A 437 7.84 -20.29 18.42
N ILE A 438 8.90 -19.65 17.89
CA ILE A 438 8.79 -18.74 16.75
C ILE A 438 8.21 -19.46 15.52
N ARG A 439 8.60 -20.72 15.27
CA ARG A 439 8.03 -21.51 14.16
C ARG A 439 6.55 -21.85 14.39
N SER A 440 6.19 -22.21 15.61
CA SER A 440 4.81 -22.49 15.99
C SER A 440 3.93 -21.25 15.77
N ILE A 441 4.34 -20.10 16.27
CA ILE A 441 3.64 -18.82 16.05
C ILE A 441 3.50 -18.52 14.56
N ALA A 442 4.57 -18.64 13.78
CA ALA A 442 4.54 -18.41 12.34
C ALA A 442 3.53 -19.32 11.59
N ASN A 443 3.25 -20.50 12.12
CA ASN A 443 2.32 -21.47 11.55
C ASN A 443 0.90 -21.39 12.16
N SER A 444 0.62 -20.50 13.10
CA SER A 444 -0.70 -20.33 13.74
C SER A 444 -1.75 -19.64 12.87
N GLY A 445 -1.47 -19.37 11.58
CA GLY A 445 -2.37 -18.66 10.68
C GLY A 445 -2.07 -17.15 10.55
N VAL A 446 -1.18 -16.59 11.36
CA VAL A 446 -0.81 -15.15 11.33
C VAL A 446 -0.27 -14.69 9.97
N ARG A 447 0.36 -15.60 9.20
CA ARG A 447 1.02 -15.30 7.91
C ARG A 447 0.13 -15.48 6.67
N ASP A 448 -1.16 -15.77 6.84
CA ASP A 448 -2.07 -15.84 5.70
C ASP A 448 -2.33 -14.45 5.10
N ILE A 449 -2.87 -14.41 3.88
CA ILE A 449 -3.28 -13.20 3.16
C ILE A 449 -4.79 -12.93 3.25
N ALA A 450 -5.53 -13.73 4.01
CA ALA A 450 -6.96 -13.53 4.24
C ALA A 450 -7.25 -12.14 4.82
N GLY A 451 -8.39 -11.54 4.47
CA GLY A 451 -8.77 -10.22 4.93
C GLY A 451 -9.01 -10.13 6.45
N LEU A 452 -9.46 -11.22 7.05
CA LEU A 452 -9.59 -11.42 8.50
C LEU A 452 -8.94 -12.75 8.88
N LYS A 453 -8.12 -12.73 9.92
CA LYS A 453 -7.45 -13.89 10.52
C LYS A 453 -7.58 -13.80 12.03
N GLU A 454 -7.58 -14.93 12.69
CA GLU A 454 -7.69 -15.05 14.13
C GLU A 454 -6.57 -15.96 14.64
N CYS A 455 -6.01 -15.60 15.78
CA CYS A 455 -5.05 -16.43 16.50
C CYS A 455 -5.22 -16.24 18.00
N SER A 456 -4.72 -17.20 18.78
CA SER A 456 -4.67 -17.09 20.23
C SER A 456 -3.32 -17.55 20.76
N ILE A 457 -2.98 -17.06 21.94
CA ILE A 457 -1.82 -17.47 22.73
C ILE A 457 -2.23 -17.60 24.20
N THR A 458 -1.60 -18.51 24.93
CA THR A 458 -1.72 -18.57 26.38
C THR A 458 -0.60 -17.72 27.00
N HIS A 459 -0.95 -16.76 27.83
CA HIS A 459 -0.03 -15.92 28.59
C HIS A 459 -0.47 -15.90 30.05
N ASN A 460 0.41 -16.22 30.98
CA ASN A 460 0.11 -16.33 32.42
C ASN A 460 -1.13 -17.22 32.76
N GLY A 461 -1.40 -18.24 31.91
CA GLY A 461 -2.54 -19.16 32.09
C GLY A 461 -3.87 -18.69 31.50
N GLU A 462 -3.94 -17.50 30.95
CA GLU A 462 -5.12 -16.94 30.26
C GLU A 462 -4.99 -17.01 28.75
N GLU A 463 -6.10 -17.28 28.04
CA GLU A 463 -6.15 -17.26 26.59
C GLU A 463 -6.33 -15.85 26.06
N ILE A 464 -5.35 -15.33 25.36
CA ILE A 464 -5.40 -14.04 24.65
C ILE A 464 -5.82 -14.28 23.21
N LYS A 465 -6.96 -13.73 22.80
CA LYS A 465 -7.50 -13.82 21.44
C LYS A 465 -7.17 -12.55 20.67
N ILE A 466 -6.63 -12.72 19.47
CA ILE A 466 -6.18 -11.61 18.63
C ILE A 466 -6.81 -11.75 17.24
N ALA A 467 -7.36 -10.66 16.72
CA ALA A 467 -7.80 -10.56 15.34
C ALA A 467 -6.78 -9.75 14.51
N ILE A 468 -6.59 -10.16 13.27
CA ILE A 468 -5.73 -9.49 12.30
C ILE A 468 -6.60 -9.17 11.08
N VAL A 469 -6.83 -7.90 10.81
CA VAL A 469 -7.71 -7.45 9.74
C VAL A 469 -6.99 -6.57 8.73
N SER A 470 -7.25 -6.81 7.44
CA SER A 470 -6.73 -5.99 6.35
C SER A 470 -7.82 -5.62 5.34
N GLY A 471 -7.80 -4.36 4.90
CA GLY A 471 -8.89 -3.72 4.15
C GLY A 471 -9.92 -3.09 5.09
N LEU A 472 -10.25 -1.82 4.87
CA LEU A 472 -11.13 -1.08 5.79
C LEU A 472 -12.58 -1.57 5.77
N GLU A 473 -13.07 -2.18 4.66
CA GLU A 473 -14.37 -2.86 4.65
C GLU A 473 -14.41 -4.03 5.66
N ASN A 474 -13.36 -4.85 5.69
CA ASN A 474 -13.26 -5.94 6.64
C ASN A 474 -13.16 -5.42 8.09
N THR A 475 -12.45 -4.31 8.27
CA THR A 475 -12.31 -3.65 9.56
C THR A 475 -13.65 -3.14 10.07
N ASP A 476 -14.41 -2.45 9.23
CA ASP A 476 -15.75 -1.95 9.53
C ASP A 476 -16.71 -3.10 9.97
N LYS A 477 -16.72 -4.17 9.19
CA LYS A 477 -17.50 -5.38 9.53
C LYS A 477 -17.08 -6.02 10.86
N LEU A 478 -15.77 -6.03 11.14
CA LEU A 478 -15.25 -6.60 12.39
C LEU A 478 -15.66 -5.74 13.60
N ILE A 479 -15.59 -4.41 13.50
CA ILE A 479 -15.99 -3.49 14.55
C ILE A 479 -17.48 -3.72 14.90
N HIS A 480 -18.37 -3.74 13.92
CA HIS A 480 -19.79 -3.99 14.15
C HIS A 480 -20.05 -5.34 14.83
N ARG A 481 -19.36 -6.41 14.41
CA ARG A 481 -19.49 -7.73 15.07
C ARG A 481 -19.02 -7.72 16.54
N ILE A 482 -17.99 -6.92 16.84
CA ILE A 482 -17.52 -6.74 18.22
C ILE A 482 -18.56 -5.95 19.03
N GLU A 483 -19.12 -4.86 18.48
CA GLU A 483 -20.15 -4.03 19.12
C GLU A 483 -21.45 -4.80 19.37
N GLU A 484 -21.85 -5.67 18.43
CA GLU A 484 -23.02 -6.55 18.56
C GLU A 484 -22.77 -7.72 19.54
N GLY A 485 -21.54 -7.89 20.03
CA GLY A 485 -21.17 -8.95 20.98
C GLY A 485 -21.07 -10.35 20.34
N GLU A 486 -21.02 -10.44 19.01
CA GLU A 486 -20.88 -11.72 18.30
C GLU A 486 -19.48 -12.35 18.50
N VAL A 487 -18.45 -11.50 18.61
CA VAL A 487 -17.06 -11.88 18.79
C VAL A 487 -16.36 -10.98 19.82
N SER A 488 -15.34 -11.54 20.47
CA SER A 488 -14.56 -10.79 21.46
C SER A 488 -13.08 -11.07 21.28
N TYR A 489 -12.27 -10.00 21.25
CA TYR A 489 -10.82 -10.06 21.15
C TYR A 489 -10.18 -9.17 22.21
N HIS A 490 -8.92 -9.44 22.53
CA HIS A 490 -8.11 -8.62 23.42
C HIS A 490 -7.28 -7.60 22.64
N MET A 491 -6.86 -7.97 21.41
CA MET A 491 -6.11 -7.08 20.51
C MET A 491 -6.58 -7.25 19.07
N VAL A 492 -6.54 -6.18 18.28
CA VAL A 492 -6.88 -6.18 16.84
C VAL A 492 -5.80 -5.45 16.07
N GLU A 493 -5.05 -6.19 15.22
CA GLU A 493 -4.16 -5.57 14.24
C GLU A 493 -4.96 -5.08 13.05
N VAL A 494 -4.85 -3.79 12.71
CA VAL A 494 -5.58 -3.19 11.59
C VAL A 494 -4.64 -2.62 10.53
N MET A 495 -4.80 -3.10 9.30
CA MET A 495 -4.11 -2.61 8.11
C MET A 495 -5.11 -2.16 7.05
N ALA A 496 -5.09 -0.89 6.63
CA ALA A 496 -6.00 -0.39 5.59
C ALA A 496 -5.78 -1.05 4.22
N CYS A 497 -4.56 -1.47 3.91
CA CYS A 497 -4.23 -2.11 2.64
C CYS A 497 -4.41 -3.63 2.70
N PRO A 498 -5.13 -4.27 1.76
CA PRO A 498 -5.25 -5.73 1.71
C PRO A 498 -3.88 -6.42 1.65
N GLY A 499 -3.59 -7.29 2.62
CA GLY A 499 -2.32 -7.99 2.77
C GLY A 499 -1.19 -7.18 3.43
N GLY A 500 -1.47 -5.96 3.92
CA GLY A 500 -0.52 -5.13 4.66
C GLY A 500 0.26 -4.12 3.79
N CYS A 501 1.31 -3.53 4.35
CA CYS A 501 2.10 -2.46 3.73
C CYS A 501 2.83 -2.87 2.45
N VAL A 502 3.09 -4.16 2.22
CA VAL A 502 3.61 -4.70 0.94
C VAL A 502 2.70 -4.38 -0.24
N SER A 503 1.42 -4.09 0.02
CA SER A 503 0.37 -3.71 -0.93
C SER A 503 0.02 -2.22 -0.87
N GLY A 504 0.80 -1.42 -0.14
CA GLY A 504 0.58 0.02 -0.03
C GLY A 504 0.57 0.71 -1.39
N ALA A 505 -0.22 1.76 -1.53
CA ALA A 505 -0.38 2.47 -2.80
C ALA A 505 0.88 3.20 -3.27
N GLY A 506 1.81 3.49 -2.34
CA GLY A 506 3.14 4.02 -2.66
C GLY A 506 4.09 3.01 -3.30
N GLN A 507 3.76 1.71 -3.28
CA GLN A 507 4.52 0.67 -3.96
C GLN A 507 4.24 0.64 -5.47
N PRO A 508 5.17 0.16 -6.31
CA PRO A 508 4.84 -0.26 -7.66
C PRO A 508 3.67 -1.25 -7.64
N PHE A 509 2.76 -1.10 -8.60
CA PHE A 509 1.56 -1.92 -8.66
C PHE A 509 1.88 -3.43 -8.63
N ALA A 510 1.12 -4.19 -7.85
CA ALA A 510 1.26 -5.64 -7.72
C ALA A 510 -0.08 -6.35 -7.84
N LYS A 511 -0.12 -7.44 -8.61
CA LYS A 511 -1.23 -8.39 -8.62
C LYS A 511 -1.24 -9.23 -7.34
N SER A 512 -2.35 -9.89 -7.03
CA SER A 512 -2.52 -10.70 -5.80
C SER A 512 -1.37 -11.69 -5.55
N GLY A 513 -0.95 -12.47 -6.56
CA GLY A 513 0.17 -13.41 -6.43
C GLY A 513 1.52 -12.74 -6.12
N GLU A 514 1.74 -11.53 -6.63
CA GLU A 514 2.97 -10.75 -6.37
C GLU A 514 2.99 -10.17 -4.96
N ARG A 515 1.82 -9.81 -4.40
CA ARG A 515 1.70 -9.37 -3.00
C ARG A 515 2.15 -10.46 -2.05
N ARG A 516 1.72 -11.71 -2.30
CA ARG A 516 2.17 -12.87 -1.54
C ARG A 516 3.68 -13.04 -1.61
N GLN A 517 4.27 -12.96 -2.80
CA GLN A 517 5.72 -13.04 -2.97
C GLN A 517 6.47 -11.94 -2.19
N ARG A 518 5.94 -10.72 -2.13
CA ARG A 518 6.51 -9.63 -1.32
C ARG A 518 6.49 -9.95 0.17
N SER A 519 5.38 -10.46 0.69
CA SER A 519 5.27 -10.88 2.09
C SER A 519 6.23 -12.04 2.39
N GLU A 520 6.28 -13.06 1.54
CA GLU A 520 7.20 -14.19 1.67
C GLU A 520 8.67 -13.77 1.67
N SER A 521 9.01 -12.71 0.92
CA SER A 521 10.36 -12.11 0.93
C SER A 521 10.70 -11.52 2.31
N LEU A 522 9.80 -10.78 2.95
CA LEU A 522 10.01 -10.26 4.31
C LEU A 522 10.19 -11.40 5.32
N TYR A 523 9.37 -12.42 5.26
CA TYR A 523 9.49 -13.61 6.12
C TYR A 523 10.78 -14.41 5.87
N ARG A 524 11.31 -14.40 4.64
CA ARG A 524 12.61 -14.99 4.34
C ARG A 524 13.73 -14.20 5.01
N ASN A 525 13.71 -12.87 4.89
CA ASN A 525 14.69 -12.01 5.51
C ASN A 525 14.65 -12.13 7.04
N ASP A 526 13.47 -12.18 7.65
CA ASP A 526 13.31 -12.47 9.08
C ASP A 526 14.04 -13.78 9.48
N ARG A 527 13.88 -14.86 8.70
CA ARG A 527 14.55 -16.14 9.00
C ARG A 527 16.09 -16.07 8.96
N MET A 528 16.63 -15.11 8.21
CA MET A 528 18.08 -14.89 8.09
C MET A 528 18.63 -13.97 9.18
N CYS A 529 17.78 -13.24 9.93
CA CYS A 529 18.21 -12.39 11.02
C CYS A 529 18.72 -13.20 12.21
N LEU A 530 19.83 -12.75 12.80
CA LEU A 530 20.37 -13.31 14.04
C LEU A 530 19.46 -12.97 15.22
N ILE A 531 19.03 -11.71 15.31
CA ILE A 531 18.07 -11.21 16.31
C ILE A 531 16.67 -11.43 15.76
N ARG A 532 15.83 -12.18 16.46
CA ARG A 532 14.51 -12.58 15.99
C ARG A 532 13.36 -11.93 16.78
N ARG A 533 13.65 -11.38 17.94
CA ARG A 533 12.72 -10.70 18.84
C ARG A 533 13.17 -9.28 19.08
N SER A 534 12.20 -8.38 19.25
CA SER A 534 12.49 -6.95 19.45
C SER A 534 13.22 -6.68 20.75
N GLU A 535 12.88 -7.40 21.84
CA GLU A 535 13.54 -7.29 23.14
C GLU A 535 14.98 -7.81 23.17
N GLU A 536 15.39 -8.61 22.18
CA GLU A 536 16.76 -9.10 22.05
C GLU A 536 17.68 -8.11 21.33
N ASN A 537 17.12 -7.01 20.77
CA ASN A 537 17.92 -6.00 20.08
C ASN A 537 18.62 -5.10 21.11
N PRO A 538 19.99 -5.17 21.23
CA PRO A 538 20.71 -4.42 22.25
C PRO A 538 20.59 -2.91 22.09
N LEU A 539 20.29 -2.42 20.90
CA LEU A 539 20.05 -1.00 20.66
C LEU A 539 18.82 -0.47 21.43
N MET A 540 17.85 -1.33 21.75
CA MET A 540 16.69 -0.92 22.55
C MET A 540 17.11 -0.49 23.94
N GLU A 541 17.98 -1.25 24.62
CA GLU A 541 18.53 -0.89 25.92
C GLU A 541 19.30 0.44 25.88
N GLU A 542 20.11 0.67 24.84
CA GLU A 542 20.80 1.94 24.65
C GLU A 542 19.85 3.12 24.46
N LEU A 543 18.77 2.93 23.71
CA LEU A 543 17.77 3.98 23.48
C LEU A 543 17.00 4.32 24.76
N TYR A 544 16.53 3.32 25.52
CA TYR A 544 15.78 3.54 26.77
C TYR A 544 16.65 4.11 27.90
N SER A 545 17.93 3.73 27.99
CA SER A 545 18.86 4.31 28.96
C SER A 545 19.40 5.69 28.56
N GLY A 546 19.33 6.04 27.27
CA GLY A 546 19.85 7.28 26.68
C GLY A 546 18.76 8.27 26.27
N ILE A 547 18.46 8.36 24.99
CA ILE A 547 17.57 9.39 24.39
C ILE A 547 16.15 9.32 24.97
N LEU A 548 15.64 8.13 25.19
CA LEU A 548 14.26 7.89 25.64
C LEU A 548 14.11 7.97 27.16
N LYS A 549 15.22 8.07 27.92
CA LYS A 549 15.17 8.13 29.36
C LYS A 549 14.30 9.29 29.85
N ASP A 550 13.27 8.97 30.64
CA ASP A 550 12.27 9.91 31.19
C ASP A 550 11.46 10.69 30.12
N ARG A 551 11.60 10.32 28.83
CA ARG A 551 10.93 10.99 27.70
C ARG A 551 10.19 10.04 26.75
N THR A 552 10.07 8.77 27.11
CA THR A 552 9.41 7.74 26.30
C THR A 552 8.03 8.18 25.84
N HIS A 553 7.20 8.64 26.78
CA HIS A 553 5.86 9.09 26.45
C HIS A 553 5.84 10.30 25.52
N GLU A 554 6.74 11.28 25.72
CA GLU A 554 6.85 12.49 24.87
C GLU A 554 7.24 12.13 23.43
N LEU A 555 8.16 11.18 23.24
CA LEU A 555 8.75 10.88 21.95
C LEU A 555 8.06 9.73 21.20
N LEU A 556 7.44 8.80 21.92
CA LEU A 556 6.91 7.56 21.31
C LEU A 556 5.38 7.47 21.35
N HIS A 557 4.69 8.31 22.14
CA HIS A 557 3.23 8.24 22.29
C HIS A 557 2.51 9.49 21.76
N VAL A 558 1.23 9.34 21.53
CA VAL A 558 0.31 10.38 21.05
C VAL A 558 -1.09 10.12 21.61
N ASP A 559 -1.84 11.18 21.87
CA ASP A 559 -3.26 11.07 22.22
C ASP A 559 -4.11 11.33 20.98
N TYR A 560 -4.90 10.35 20.58
CA TYR A 560 -5.87 10.46 19.48
C TYR A 560 -7.25 10.93 19.96
N VAL A 561 -7.48 10.98 21.27
CA VAL A 561 -8.72 11.50 21.86
C VAL A 561 -8.51 12.97 22.18
N LYS A 562 -9.13 13.84 21.40
CA LYS A 562 -9.12 15.29 21.63
C LYS A 562 -10.49 15.81 21.97
#